data_4cb59143d2b8306f0b5774369364a196
#
_entry.id   4cb59143d2b8306f0b5774369364a196
#
_cell.length_a   1.000
_cell.length_b   1.000
_cell.length_c   1.000
_cell.angle_alpha   90.00
_cell.angle_beta   90.00
_cell.angle_gamma   90.00
#
_symmetry.space_group_name_H-M   'P 1'
#
loop_
_entity.id
_entity.type
_entity.pdbx_description
1 polymer ?
#
loop_
_entity_poly.entity_id
_entity_poly.type
_entity_poly.pdbx_seq_one_letter_code
_entity_poly.pdbx_strand_id
1 'polypeptide(L)'
;MSNKIGQGSEVLVEKRGEIIPVINEVVKSTTADMITVCPICGSTLEWTGVHLACNNPCCGNAKLQDLIVWIDNIAPVDGLGDSLRIKHLSEMFKDLSVETVMDYKKHATTMYAPGGHLALVAEMFNKLYNFDKSTIPLPKALLALNIPRVGGLTAIKLAETSSEEIQKCLSGSMSFGDLCAKIAKVAGTATASSICQNRDKFLRLHYISDRIVWSQNTVTVKGKVAITGKLSVRRADFEAQLRNAGFNVSNITKDTNYLITDDPTSSSEKNKKADQWGIVKITEEEFRSKFL
;
A
#
# COMPACT_ATOMS: atom_id res chain seq x y z
N MET A 1 -4.45 23.12 -22.41
CA MET A 1 -3.57 23.27 -23.60
C MET A 1 -2.47 22.24 -23.49
N SER A 2 -2.37 21.29 -24.42
CA SER A 2 -1.27 20.32 -24.43
C SER A 2 -0.02 21.06 -24.93
N ASN A 3 0.91 21.35 -24.03
CA ASN A 3 2.22 21.87 -24.41
C ASN A 3 2.92 20.79 -25.23
N LYS A 4 3.12 21.04 -26.53
CA LYS A 4 3.91 20.16 -27.39
C LYS A 4 5.38 20.33 -27.02
N ILE A 5 5.85 19.51 -26.09
CA ILE A 5 7.23 19.48 -25.63
C ILE A 5 7.86 18.21 -26.16
N GLY A 6 8.97 18.34 -26.87
CA GLY A 6 9.72 17.24 -27.40
C GLY A 6 11.22 17.39 -27.16
N GLN A 7 12.01 16.41 -27.59
CA GLN A 7 13.46 16.48 -27.51
C GLN A 7 13.98 17.72 -28.28
N GLY A 8 14.80 18.55 -27.64
CA GLY A 8 15.29 19.80 -28.19
C GLY A 8 14.38 20.99 -27.98
N SER A 9 13.25 20.86 -27.25
CA SER A 9 12.47 22.01 -26.78
C SER A 9 13.24 22.82 -25.73
N GLU A 10 13.13 24.13 -25.80
CA GLU A 10 13.65 25.04 -24.78
C GLU A 10 12.52 25.41 -23.84
N VAL A 11 12.73 25.19 -22.55
CA VAL A 11 11.71 25.40 -21.52
C VAL A 11 12.27 26.21 -20.36
N LEU A 12 11.43 27.07 -19.76
CA LEU A 12 11.72 27.71 -18.49
C LEU A 12 11.25 26.80 -17.35
N VAL A 13 12.19 26.43 -16.49
CA VAL A 13 11.93 25.61 -15.31
C VAL A 13 11.99 26.46 -14.07
N GLU A 14 10.93 26.44 -13.27
CA GLU A 14 10.90 27.06 -11.96
C GLU A 14 10.83 26.01 -10.85
N LYS A 15 11.30 26.39 -9.68
CA LYS A 15 11.23 25.57 -8.47
C LYS A 15 9.93 25.88 -7.74
N ARG A 16 9.02 24.91 -7.63
CA ARG A 16 7.81 25.04 -6.81
C ARG A 16 7.93 24.23 -5.52
N GLY A 17 7.52 24.88 -4.42
CA GLY A 17 7.81 24.35 -3.11
C GLY A 17 9.31 24.37 -2.84
N GLU A 18 9.79 23.45 -1.98
CA GLU A 18 11.22 23.48 -1.61
C GLU A 18 12.13 22.82 -2.66
N ILE A 19 11.64 21.88 -3.47
CA ILE A 19 12.52 21.04 -4.30
C ILE A 19 12.00 20.72 -5.70
N ILE A 20 10.68 20.78 -5.97
CA ILE A 20 10.08 20.21 -7.20
C ILE A 20 10.28 21.14 -8.40
N PRO A 21 11.03 20.71 -9.46
CA PRO A 21 11.12 21.50 -10.70
C PRO A 21 9.82 21.34 -11.50
N VAL A 22 9.29 22.46 -11.99
CA VAL A 22 8.09 22.52 -12.83
C VAL A 22 8.40 23.35 -14.07
N ILE A 23 7.99 22.85 -15.25
CA ILE A 23 8.07 23.63 -16.49
C ILE A 23 7.00 24.72 -16.41
N ASN A 24 7.46 25.97 -16.35
CA ASN A 24 6.58 27.13 -16.28
C ASN A 24 6.17 27.61 -17.68
N GLU A 25 7.13 27.61 -18.62
CA GLU A 25 6.91 28.13 -19.97
C GLU A 25 7.68 27.29 -21.00
N VAL A 26 7.14 27.14 -22.19
CA VAL A 26 7.83 26.57 -23.35
C VAL A 26 8.28 27.70 -24.26
N VAL A 27 9.58 28.01 -24.25
CA VAL A 27 10.19 29.09 -25.03
C VAL A 27 10.25 28.71 -26.52
N LYS A 28 10.67 27.46 -26.77
CA LYS A 28 10.74 26.91 -28.12
C LYS A 28 10.22 25.49 -28.11
N SER A 29 9.17 25.26 -28.86
CA SER A 29 8.58 23.92 -29.01
C SER A 29 9.22 23.16 -30.16
N THR A 30 9.50 21.88 -29.95
CA THR A 30 9.83 20.93 -31.02
C THR A 30 8.79 19.84 -31.02
N THR A 31 8.45 19.30 -32.21
CA THR A 31 7.64 18.10 -32.32
C THR A 31 8.53 16.90 -32.02
N ALA A 32 8.29 16.22 -30.90
CA ALA A 32 8.89 14.91 -30.69
C ALA A 32 8.00 13.82 -31.29
N ASP A 33 8.61 12.84 -31.87
CA ASP A 33 7.92 11.58 -32.15
C ASP A 33 7.52 10.97 -30.80
N MET A 34 6.23 10.85 -30.59
CA MET A 34 5.73 10.20 -29.38
C MET A 34 6.05 8.70 -29.44
N ILE A 35 6.55 8.18 -28.34
CA ILE A 35 6.70 6.74 -28.18
C ILE A 35 5.30 6.12 -28.26
N THR A 36 5.07 5.27 -29.26
CA THR A 36 3.77 4.61 -29.49
C THR A 36 3.78 3.15 -29.10
N VAL A 37 4.97 2.57 -28.89
CA VAL A 37 5.15 1.17 -28.52
C VAL A 37 5.94 1.04 -27.24
N CYS A 38 5.61 0.04 -26.46
CA CYS A 38 6.33 -0.28 -25.24
C CYS A 38 7.76 -0.75 -25.55
N PRO A 39 8.80 -0.13 -24.99
CA PRO A 39 10.18 -0.52 -25.26
C PRO A 39 10.54 -1.90 -24.68
N ILE A 40 9.73 -2.45 -23.77
CA ILE A 40 9.99 -3.73 -23.11
C ILE A 40 9.35 -4.90 -23.86
N CYS A 41 8.09 -4.75 -24.31
CA CYS A 41 7.34 -5.85 -24.91
C CYS A 41 6.82 -5.58 -26.33
N GLY A 42 7.05 -4.39 -26.89
CA GLY A 42 6.62 -4.01 -28.24
C GLY A 42 5.11 -3.76 -28.40
N SER A 43 4.31 -3.94 -27.36
CA SER A 43 2.86 -3.68 -27.42
C SER A 43 2.57 -2.19 -27.59
N THR A 44 1.46 -1.85 -28.24
CA THR A 44 0.99 -0.47 -28.39
C THR A 44 0.75 0.15 -27.02
N LEU A 45 1.20 1.38 -26.83
CA LEU A 45 0.91 2.17 -25.66
C LEU A 45 -0.44 2.86 -25.79
N GLU A 46 -1.19 2.94 -24.69
CA GLU A 46 -2.50 3.56 -24.65
C GLU A 46 -2.56 4.68 -23.61
N TRP A 47 -3.38 5.69 -23.87
CA TRP A 47 -3.60 6.76 -22.93
C TRP A 47 -4.57 6.33 -21.81
N THR A 48 -4.09 6.38 -20.57
CA THR A 48 -4.91 6.18 -19.37
C THR A 48 -4.98 7.52 -18.62
N GLY A 49 -6.00 8.30 -18.92
CA GLY A 49 -6.08 9.70 -18.46
C GLY A 49 -4.96 10.54 -19.08
N VAL A 50 -4.05 11.03 -18.27
CA VAL A 50 -2.89 11.86 -18.70
C VAL A 50 -1.59 11.07 -18.84
N HIS A 51 -1.61 9.77 -18.60
CA HIS A 51 -0.45 8.89 -18.65
C HIS A 51 -0.49 7.97 -19.86
N LEU A 52 0.63 7.84 -20.53
CA LEU A 52 0.82 6.86 -21.59
C LEU A 52 1.29 5.54 -20.95
N ALA A 53 0.52 4.47 -21.09
CA ALA A 53 0.73 3.22 -20.37
C ALA A 53 0.77 2.00 -21.30
N CYS A 54 1.53 0.99 -20.91
CA CYS A 54 1.47 -0.33 -21.49
C CYS A 54 0.44 -1.18 -20.72
N ASN A 55 -0.65 -1.56 -21.38
CA ASN A 55 -1.72 -2.36 -20.80
C ASN A 55 -1.55 -3.87 -21.04
N ASN A 56 -0.40 -4.31 -21.58
CA ASN A 56 -0.13 -5.72 -21.80
C ASN A 56 0.20 -6.43 -20.47
N PRO A 57 -0.66 -7.33 -19.96
CA PRO A 57 -0.43 -8.05 -18.70
C PRO A 57 0.79 -8.98 -18.75
N CYS A 58 1.22 -9.39 -19.94
CA CYS A 58 2.40 -10.21 -20.14
C CYS A 58 3.70 -9.39 -20.26
N CYS A 59 3.62 -8.06 -20.15
CA CYS A 59 4.80 -7.21 -20.18
C CYS A 59 5.71 -7.51 -18.98
N GLY A 60 7.00 -7.73 -19.24
CA GLY A 60 7.98 -7.99 -18.17
C GLY A 60 8.01 -6.90 -17.10
N ASN A 61 7.80 -5.63 -17.48
CA ASN A 61 7.71 -4.53 -16.52
C ASN A 61 6.45 -4.59 -15.65
N ALA A 62 5.31 -5.02 -16.20
CA ALA A 62 4.08 -5.20 -15.41
C ALA A 62 4.26 -6.30 -14.36
N LYS A 63 4.87 -7.42 -14.72
CA LYS A 63 5.20 -8.51 -13.79
C LYS A 63 6.16 -8.05 -12.70
N LEU A 64 7.20 -7.32 -13.08
CA LEU A 64 8.17 -6.76 -12.14
C LEU A 64 7.52 -5.79 -11.15
N GLN A 65 6.64 -4.90 -11.62
CA GLN A 65 5.91 -3.98 -10.74
C GLN A 65 4.99 -4.75 -9.77
N ASP A 66 4.29 -5.78 -10.22
CA ASP A 66 3.50 -6.65 -9.36
C ASP A 66 4.37 -7.32 -8.28
N LEU A 67 5.56 -7.80 -8.66
CA LEU A 67 6.50 -8.42 -7.72
C LEU A 67 7.05 -7.43 -6.70
N ILE A 68 7.40 -6.22 -7.11
CA ILE A 68 7.86 -5.17 -6.19
C ILE A 68 6.76 -4.84 -5.17
N VAL A 69 5.53 -4.59 -5.63
CA VAL A 69 4.39 -4.30 -4.75
C VAL A 69 4.10 -5.48 -3.81
N TRP A 70 4.21 -6.72 -4.31
CA TRP A 70 4.08 -7.92 -3.48
C TRP A 70 5.11 -7.93 -2.35
N ILE A 71 6.40 -7.78 -2.68
CA ILE A 71 7.48 -7.81 -1.68
C ILE A 71 7.34 -6.66 -0.67
N ASP A 72 6.99 -5.45 -1.11
CA ASP A 72 6.81 -4.29 -0.21
C ASP A 72 5.75 -4.51 0.85
N ASN A 73 4.72 -5.28 0.54
CA ASN A 73 3.64 -5.56 1.48
C ASN A 73 3.86 -6.82 2.31
N ILE A 74 4.51 -7.84 1.73
CA ILE A 74 4.64 -9.17 2.37
C ILE A 74 5.97 -9.31 3.10
N ALA A 75 7.03 -8.72 2.57
CA ALA A 75 8.40 -8.86 3.09
C ALA A 75 9.16 -7.53 3.09
N PRO A 76 8.61 -6.46 3.71
CA PRO A 76 9.29 -5.16 3.75
C PRO A 76 10.61 -5.25 4.50
N VAL A 77 11.65 -4.66 3.93
CA VAL A 77 12.98 -4.55 4.55
C VAL A 77 13.48 -3.12 4.41
N ASP A 78 13.71 -2.45 5.53
CA ASP A 78 14.20 -1.09 5.55
C ASP A 78 15.62 -1.02 4.97
N GLY A 79 15.86 -0.01 4.12
CA GLY A 79 17.14 0.19 3.46
C GLY A 79 17.39 -0.68 2.21
N LEU A 80 16.51 -1.62 1.88
CA LEU A 80 16.58 -2.40 0.66
C LEU A 80 15.78 -1.71 -0.47
N GLY A 81 16.45 -0.81 -1.21
CA GLY A 81 15.84 -0.10 -2.35
C GLY A 81 15.58 -1.00 -3.56
N ASP A 82 14.65 -0.58 -4.43
CA ASP A 82 14.20 -1.35 -5.60
C ASP A 82 15.35 -1.76 -6.53
N SER A 83 16.30 -0.87 -6.81
CA SER A 83 17.42 -1.16 -7.70
C SER A 83 18.26 -2.35 -7.22
N LEU A 84 18.53 -2.43 -5.91
CA LEU A 84 19.28 -3.53 -5.32
C LEU A 84 18.46 -4.82 -5.30
N ARG A 85 17.18 -4.71 -4.96
CA ARG A 85 16.21 -5.81 -4.96
C ARG A 85 16.07 -6.43 -6.35
N ILE A 86 15.84 -5.60 -7.37
CA ILE A 86 15.71 -6.03 -8.77
C ILE A 86 16.98 -6.72 -9.25
N LYS A 87 18.16 -6.14 -8.94
CA LYS A 87 19.45 -6.74 -9.31
C LYS A 87 19.56 -8.17 -8.80
N HIS A 88 19.36 -8.40 -7.50
CA HIS A 88 19.50 -9.73 -6.91
C HIS A 88 18.42 -10.71 -7.36
N LEU A 89 17.18 -10.24 -7.57
CA LEU A 89 16.12 -11.08 -8.10
C LEU A 89 16.43 -11.50 -9.55
N SER A 90 16.96 -10.60 -10.39
CA SER A 90 17.28 -10.91 -11.78
C SER A 90 18.50 -11.84 -11.91
N GLU A 91 19.40 -11.87 -10.93
CA GLU A 91 20.49 -12.85 -10.85
C GLU A 91 19.97 -14.26 -10.53
N MET A 92 18.87 -14.37 -9.79
CA MET A 92 18.30 -15.65 -9.32
C MET A 92 17.20 -16.19 -10.24
N PHE A 93 16.40 -15.32 -10.83
CA PHE A 93 15.20 -15.69 -11.58
C PHE A 93 15.20 -15.13 -12.99
N LYS A 94 14.87 -15.98 -13.97
CA LYS A 94 14.72 -15.55 -15.39
C LYS A 94 13.42 -14.78 -15.62
N ASP A 95 12.36 -15.12 -14.89
CA ASP A 95 11.06 -14.45 -14.91
C ASP A 95 10.78 -13.82 -13.56
N LEU A 96 10.69 -12.50 -13.52
CA LEU A 96 10.42 -11.71 -12.32
C LEU A 96 8.92 -11.56 -12.10
N SER A 97 8.23 -12.69 -11.93
CA SER A 97 6.82 -12.74 -11.54
C SER A 97 6.66 -13.19 -10.07
N VAL A 98 5.53 -12.84 -9.48
CA VAL A 98 5.19 -13.28 -8.11
C VAL A 98 5.16 -14.80 -8.05
N GLU A 99 4.57 -15.43 -9.05
CA GLU A 99 4.41 -16.88 -9.14
C GLU A 99 5.78 -17.58 -9.14
N THR A 100 6.69 -17.15 -10.03
CA THR A 100 8.03 -17.74 -10.13
C THR A 100 8.81 -17.62 -8.82
N VAL A 101 8.77 -16.43 -8.21
CA VAL A 101 9.49 -16.20 -6.95
C VAL A 101 8.87 -17.00 -5.80
N MET A 102 7.53 -17.05 -5.69
CA MET A 102 6.87 -17.78 -4.62
C MET A 102 6.97 -19.30 -4.79
N ASP A 103 6.94 -19.81 -6.00
CA ASP A 103 7.12 -21.26 -6.28
C ASP A 103 8.54 -21.74 -5.94
N TYR A 104 9.54 -20.85 -5.99
CA TYR A 104 10.90 -21.17 -5.58
C TYR A 104 11.00 -21.58 -4.10
N LYS A 105 10.06 -21.15 -3.24
CA LYS A 105 9.96 -21.59 -1.84
C LYS A 105 10.04 -23.11 -1.71
N LYS A 106 9.50 -23.87 -2.65
CA LYS A 106 9.49 -25.32 -2.65
C LYS A 106 10.90 -25.95 -2.71
N HIS A 107 11.87 -25.19 -3.22
CA HIS A 107 13.25 -25.60 -3.41
C HIS A 107 14.22 -24.94 -2.43
N ALA A 108 13.81 -23.87 -1.76
CA ALA A 108 14.62 -23.15 -0.79
C ALA A 108 14.50 -23.81 0.60
N THR A 109 15.53 -24.51 1.03
CA THR A 109 15.56 -25.17 2.37
C THR A 109 16.10 -24.25 3.46
N THR A 110 17.08 -23.41 3.13
CA THR A 110 17.68 -22.42 4.02
C THR A 110 18.28 -21.29 3.18
N MET A 111 18.13 -20.05 3.63
CA MET A 111 18.85 -18.92 3.07
C MET A 111 20.05 -18.60 3.95
N TYR A 112 21.22 -18.60 3.34
CA TYR A 112 22.45 -18.16 4.00
C TYR A 112 22.40 -16.65 4.16
N ALA A 113 22.71 -16.14 5.36
CA ALA A 113 22.69 -14.71 5.68
C ALA A 113 24.13 -14.12 5.60
N PRO A 114 24.59 -13.70 4.42
CA PRO A 114 25.86 -13.00 4.27
C PRO A 114 25.77 -11.60 4.90
N GLY A 115 26.91 -11.00 5.22
CA GLY A 115 26.99 -9.65 5.76
C GLY A 115 26.69 -8.54 4.74
N GLY A 116 26.58 -7.32 5.23
CA GLY A 116 26.37 -6.12 4.40
C GLY A 116 24.97 -6.05 3.75
N HIS A 117 24.88 -5.50 2.53
CA HIS A 117 23.62 -5.37 1.80
C HIS A 117 22.98 -6.74 1.44
N LEU A 118 23.76 -7.79 1.35
CA LEU A 118 23.26 -9.15 1.13
C LEU A 118 22.48 -9.66 2.33
N ALA A 119 22.73 -9.16 3.54
CA ALA A 119 21.92 -9.48 4.71
C ALA A 119 20.48 -8.95 4.56
N LEU A 120 20.28 -7.76 3.97
CA LEU A 120 18.95 -7.23 3.68
C LEU A 120 18.20 -8.07 2.67
N VAL A 121 18.88 -8.59 1.65
CA VAL A 121 18.31 -9.52 0.67
C VAL A 121 17.92 -10.84 1.33
N ALA A 122 18.77 -11.38 2.19
CA ALA A 122 18.47 -12.59 2.96
C ALA A 122 17.28 -12.38 3.91
N GLU A 123 17.20 -11.22 4.57
CA GLU A 123 16.05 -10.85 5.40
C GLU A 123 14.75 -10.80 4.58
N MET A 124 14.79 -10.20 3.39
CA MET A 124 13.66 -10.18 2.46
C MET A 124 13.17 -11.61 2.14
N PHE A 125 14.07 -12.51 1.78
CA PHE A 125 13.70 -13.90 1.48
C PHE A 125 13.21 -14.66 2.70
N ASN A 126 13.81 -14.42 3.88
CA ASN A 126 13.34 -15.01 5.14
C ASN A 126 11.88 -14.60 5.44
N LYS A 127 11.57 -13.32 5.28
CA LYS A 127 10.20 -12.81 5.42
C LYS A 127 9.29 -13.34 4.30
N LEU A 128 9.74 -13.32 3.05
CA LEU A 128 8.96 -13.74 1.90
C LEU A 128 8.55 -15.21 2.00
N TYR A 129 9.47 -16.09 2.41
CA TYR A 129 9.24 -17.53 2.52
C TYR A 129 8.79 -17.99 3.91
N ASN A 130 8.57 -17.04 4.82
CA ASN A 130 8.12 -17.33 6.19
C ASN A 130 9.11 -18.13 7.04
N PHE A 131 10.40 -17.97 6.82
CA PHE A 131 11.40 -18.60 7.70
C PHE A 131 11.46 -17.93 9.09
N ASP A 132 11.04 -16.66 9.17
CA ASP A 132 10.91 -15.88 10.41
C ASP A 132 9.55 -16.06 11.11
N LYS A 133 8.63 -16.83 10.52
CA LYS A 133 7.26 -17.06 11.01
C LYS A 133 6.42 -15.79 11.21
N SER A 134 6.73 -14.71 10.50
CA SER A 134 5.95 -13.47 10.57
C SER A 134 4.51 -13.68 10.05
N THR A 135 3.57 -12.96 10.65
CA THR A 135 2.18 -12.92 10.20
C THR A 135 1.89 -11.69 9.35
N ILE A 136 0.88 -11.77 8.50
CA ILE A 136 0.52 -10.72 7.54
C ILE A 136 -0.93 -10.27 7.80
N PRO A 137 -1.18 -9.01 8.12
CA PRO A 137 -2.54 -8.49 8.18
C PRO A 137 -3.25 -8.60 6.82
N LEU A 138 -4.51 -9.04 6.81
CA LEU A 138 -5.29 -9.19 5.57
C LEU A 138 -5.30 -7.92 4.68
N PRO A 139 -5.40 -6.68 5.21
CA PRO A 139 -5.30 -5.48 4.37
C PRO A 139 -3.98 -5.40 3.60
N LYS A 140 -2.85 -5.73 4.22
CA LYS A 140 -1.54 -5.76 3.53
C LYS A 140 -1.47 -6.85 2.48
N ALA A 141 -2.03 -8.03 2.77
CA ALA A 141 -2.13 -9.11 1.80
C ALA A 141 -2.95 -8.71 0.56
N LEU A 142 -4.07 -8.01 0.76
CA LEU A 142 -4.89 -7.48 -0.33
C LEU A 142 -4.18 -6.40 -1.14
N LEU A 143 -3.43 -5.50 -0.49
CA LEU A 143 -2.63 -4.48 -1.18
C LEU A 143 -1.50 -5.09 -2.02
N ALA A 144 -0.90 -6.17 -1.54
CA ALA A 144 0.16 -6.88 -2.25
C ALA A 144 -0.28 -7.41 -3.63
N LEU A 145 -1.57 -7.63 -3.83
CA LEU A 145 -2.13 -8.12 -5.10
C LEU A 145 -2.02 -7.11 -6.25
N ASN A 146 -1.79 -5.84 -5.95
CA ASN A 146 -1.72 -4.76 -6.94
C ASN A 146 -2.92 -4.77 -7.92
N ILE A 147 -4.13 -4.96 -7.36
CA ILE A 147 -5.38 -4.95 -8.14
C ILE A 147 -5.88 -3.50 -8.24
N PRO A 148 -6.17 -2.98 -9.43
CA PRO A 148 -6.75 -1.65 -9.60
C PRO A 148 -7.99 -1.47 -8.70
N ARG A 149 -8.18 -0.28 -8.13
CA ARG A 149 -9.27 0.07 -7.19
C ARG A 149 -9.21 -0.61 -5.81
N VAL A 150 -8.26 -1.49 -5.55
CA VAL A 150 -8.01 -2.05 -4.22
C VAL A 150 -6.85 -1.28 -3.57
N GLY A 151 -7.13 -0.05 -3.16
CA GLY A 151 -6.21 0.77 -2.37
C GLY A 151 -6.39 0.57 -0.86
N GLY A 152 -5.62 1.32 -0.04
CA GLY A 152 -5.57 1.14 1.41
C GLY A 152 -6.92 1.09 2.11
N LEU A 153 -7.81 2.07 1.85
CA LEU A 153 -9.14 2.12 2.46
C LEU A 153 -10.03 0.96 1.99
N THR A 154 -9.95 0.58 0.73
CA THR A 154 -10.71 -0.55 0.18
C THR A 154 -10.22 -1.87 0.78
N ALA A 155 -8.91 -2.06 0.90
CA ALA A 155 -8.32 -3.25 1.51
C ALA A 155 -8.71 -3.41 2.98
N ILE A 156 -8.71 -2.32 3.76
CA ILE A 156 -9.19 -2.31 5.14
C ILE A 156 -10.67 -2.71 5.19
N LYS A 157 -11.51 -2.06 4.38
CA LYS A 157 -12.94 -2.34 4.33
C LYS A 157 -13.24 -3.81 3.95
N LEU A 158 -12.53 -4.36 2.97
CA LEU A 158 -12.68 -5.76 2.58
C LEU A 158 -12.21 -6.72 3.70
N ALA A 159 -11.16 -6.38 4.40
CA ALA A 159 -10.68 -7.17 5.53
C ALA A 159 -11.68 -7.19 6.70
N GLU A 160 -12.35 -6.06 6.97
CA GLU A 160 -13.36 -5.96 8.03
C GLU A 160 -14.68 -6.65 7.69
N THR A 161 -15.08 -6.64 6.42
CA THR A 161 -16.45 -7.03 6.03
C THR A 161 -16.54 -8.31 5.21
N SER A 162 -15.44 -8.81 4.66
CA SER A 162 -15.41 -9.93 3.72
C SER A 162 -14.30 -10.96 4.00
N SER A 163 -13.67 -10.90 5.16
CA SER A 163 -12.55 -11.79 5.53
C SER A 163 -12.95 -13.26 5.46
N GLU A 164 -14.11 -13.63 6.01
CA GLU A 164 -14.62 -14.99 6.02
C GLU A 164 -14.93 -15.50 4.60
N GLU A 165 -15.52 -14.64 3.76
CA GLU A 165 -15.83 -14.96 2.38
C GLU A 165 -14.57 -15.16 1.53
N ILE A 166 -13.56 -14.31 1.73
CA ILE A 166 -12.25 -14.44 1.07
C ILE A 166 -11.62 -15.78 1.47
N GLN A 167 -11.64 -16.12 2.75
CA GLN A 167 -11.10 -17.38 3.25
C GLN A 167 -11.84 -18.59 2.68
N LYS A 168 -13.18 -18.56 2.64
CA LYS A 168 -14.03 -19.60 2.02
C LYS A 168 -13.74 -19.75 0.54
N CYS A 169 -13.50 -18.66 -0.17
CA CYS A 169 -13.16 -18.70 -1.59
C CYS A 169 -11.78 -19.36 -1.82
N LEU A 170 -10.78 -19.01 -1.02
CA LEU A 170 -9.44 -19.60 -1.12
C LEU A 170 -9.41 -21.08 -0.73
N SER A 171 -10.26 -21.51 0.21
CA SER A 171 -10.41 -22.94 0.58
C SER A 171 -11.26 -23.74 -0.40
N GLY A 172 -11.86 -23.10 -1.42
CA GLY A 172 -12.76 -23.74 -2.38
C GLY A 172 -14.19 -23.96 -1.88
N SER A 173 -14.54 -23.48 -0.68
CA SER A 173 -15.88 -23.61 -0.10
C SER A 173 -16.89 -22.57 -0.65
N MET A 174 -16.40 -21.60 -1.40
CA MET A 174 -17.20 -20.57 -2.08
C MET A 174 -16.66 -20.35 -3.48
N SER A 175 -17.54 -20.14 -4.47
CA SER A 175 -17.11 -19.79 -5.81
C SER A 175 -16.55 -18.35 -5.86
N PHE A 176 -15.61 -18.11 -6.78
CA PHE A 176 -15.06 -16.78 -6.97
C PHE A 176 -16.12 -15.76 -7.44
N GLY A 177 -17.11 -16.22 -8.23
CA GLY A 177 -18.25 -15.41 -8.66
C GLY A 177 -19.11 -14.94 -7.49
N ASP A 178 -19.39 -15.83 -6.53
CA ASP A 178 -20.15 -15.50 -5.32
C ASP A 178 -19.39 -14.51 -4.43
N LEU A 179 -18.07 -14.67 -4.32
CA LEU A 179 -17.22 -13.69 -3.61
C LEU A 179 -17.34 -12.32 -4.27
N CYS A 180 -17.21 -12.24 -5.60
CA CYS A 180 -17.35 -10.98 -6.33
C CYS A 180 -18.72 -10.33 -6.12
N ALA A 181 -19.80 -11.12 -6.11
CA ALA A 181 -21.15 -10.61 -5.85
C ALA A 181 -21.30 -10.05 -4.42
N LYS A 182 -20.64 -10.65 -3.42
CA LYS A 182 -20.60 -10.12 -2.06
C LYS A 182 -19.76 -8.84 -1.95
N ILE A 183 -18.59 -8.83 -2.57
CA ILE A 183 -17.72 -7.63 -2.61
C ILE A 183 -18.45 -6.46 -3.28
N ALA A 184 -19.26 -6.70 -4.30
CA ALA A 184 -20.04 -5.65 -4.97
C ALA A 184 -20.99 -4.92 -4.02
N LYS A 185 -21.60 -5.64 -3.07
CA LYS A 185 -22.49 -5.07 -2.06
C LYS A 185 -21.75 -4.21 -1.04
N VAL A 186 -20.51 -4.56 -0.74
CA VAL A 186 -19.70 -3.90 0.30
C VAL A 186 -18.85 -2.77 -0.27
N ALA A 187 -18.07 -3.04 -1.32
CA ALA A 187 -17.07 -2.11 -1.87
C ALA A 187 -17.48 -1.51 -3.22
N GLY A 188 -18.68 -1.81 -3.71
CA GLY A 188 -19.23 -1.31 -4.97
C GLY A 188 -18.87 -2.18 -6.18
N THR A 189 -19.72 -2.07 -7.23
CA THR A 189 -19.64 -2.91 -8.44
C THR A 189 -18.34 -2.72 -9.21
N ALA A 190 -17.81 -1.50 -9.27
CA ALA A 190 -16.56 -1.21 -9.97
C ALA A 190 -15.33 -1.89 -9.33
N THR A 191 -15.28 -1.95 -7.99
CA THR A 191 -14.23 -2.67 -7.25
C THR A 191 -14.35 -4.17 -7.44
N ALA A 192 -15.57 -4.70 -7.33
CA ALA A 192 -15.84 -6.12 -7.57
C ALA A 192 -15.48 -6.54 -8.99
N SER A 193 -15.85 -5.75 -10.00
CA SER A 193 -15.49 -6.01 -11.41
C SER A 193 -13.97 -6.04 -11.59
N SER A 194 -13.24 -5.10 -10.97
CA SER A 194 -11.78 -5.07 -11.03
C SER A 194 -11.16 -6.33 -10.40
N ILE A 195 -11.67 -6.79 -9.26
CA ILE A 195 -11.22 -8.03 -8.62
C ILE A 195 -11.54 -9.24 -9.51
N CYS A 196 -12.74 -9.30 -10.09
CA CYS A 196 -13.14 -10.39 -10.98
C CYS A 196 -12.24 -10.49 -12.22
N GLN A 197 -11.89 -9.37 -12.84
CA GLN A 197 -11.00 -9.32 -13.99
C GLN A 197 -9.54 -9.69 -13.65
N ASN A 198 -9.15 -9.55 -12.39
CA ASN A 198 -7.82 -9.88 -11.88
C ASN A 198 -7.83 -11.13 -10.98
N ARG A 199 -8.64 -12.13 -11.34
CA ARG A 199 -8.78 -13.37 -10.58
C ARG A 199 -7.44 -14.04 -10.27
N ASP A 200 -6.56 -14.13 -11.25
CA ASP A 200 -5.27 -14.81 -11.09
C ASP A 200 -4.39 -14.08 -10.05
N LYS A 201 -4.37 -12.75 -10.08
CA LYS A 201 -3.72 -11.95 -9.03
C LYS A 201 -4.36 -12.21 -7.66
N PHE A 202 -5.69 -12.26 -7.59
CA PHE A 202 -6.39 -12.49 -6.32
C PHE A 202 -6.04 -13.84 -5.71
N LEU A 203 -5.92 -14.87 -6.53
CA LEU A 203 -5.57 -16.22 -6.08
C LEU A 203 -4.12 -16.33 -5.57
N ARG A 204 -3.25 -15.35 -5.79
CA ARG A 204 -1.92 -15.27 -5.17
C ARG A 204 -1.96 -15.30 -3.65
N LEU A 205 -3.09 -14.94 -3.03
CA LEU A 205 -3.28 -15.04 -1.58
C LEU A 205 -3.03 -16.47 -1.05
N HIS A 206 -3.21 -17.51 -1.86
CA HIS A 206 -2.97 -18.88 -1.42
C HIS A 206 -1.49 -19.16 -1.07
N TYR A 207 -0.54 -18.41 -1.66
CA TYR A 207 0.89 -18.54 -1.31
C TYR A 207 1.20 -18.16 0.14
N ILE A 208 0.35 -17.35 0.75
CA ILE A 208 0.54 -16.76 2.08
C ILE A 208 -0.65 -16.99 3.00
N SER A 209 -1.60 -17.83 2.61
CA SER A 209 -2.88 -18.02 3.34
C SER A 209 -2.71 -18.50 4.76
N ASP A 210 -1.67 -19.29 5.03
CA ASP A 210 -1.25 -19.78 6.36
C ASP A 210 -0.67 -18.69 7.27
N ARG A 211 -0.29 -17.57 6.70
CA ARG A 211 0.29 -16.40 7.38
C ARG A 211 -0.69 -15.27 7.59
N ILE A 212 -1.81 -15.28 6.86
CA ILE A 212 -2.80 -14.19 6.92
C ILE A 212 -3.51 -14.23 8.26
N VAL A 213 -3.55 -13.10 8.93
CA VAL A 213 -4.44 -12.86 10.07
C VAL A 213 -5.84 -12.60 9.52
N TRP A 214 -6.67 -13.65 9.43
CA TRP A 214 -8.00 -13.63 8.84
C TRP A 214 -9.06 -12.95 9.70
N SER A 215 -9.09 -13.27 10.96
CA SER A 215 -9.84 -12.48 11.90
C SER A 215 -8.94 -11.33 12.34
N GLN A 216 -9.23 -10.13 11.88
CA GLN A 216 -9.13 -9.12 12.89
C GLN A 216 -10.18 -9.57 13.94
N ASN A 217 -9.72 -10.09 15.08
CA ASN A 217 -10.39 -9.68 16.29
C ASN A 217 -10.62 -8.22 16.03
N THR A 218 -11.85 -7.80 15.83
CA THR A 218 -12.22 -6.42 15.85
C THR A 218 -11.54 -5.89 17.09
N VAL A 219 -10.37 -5.26 16.89
CA VAL A 219 -10.00 -4.24 17.81
C VAL A 219 -11.19 -3.34 17.60
N THR A 220 -12.19 -3.49 18.44
CA THR A 220 -13.35 -2.63 18.50
C THR A 220 -12.71 -1.27 18.47
N VAL A 221 -12.88 -0.54 17.33
CA VAL A 221 -12.26 0.78 17.21
C VAL A 221 -12.80 1.52 18.40
N LYS A 222 -12.00 1.59 19.47
CA LYS A 222 -12.40 2.16 20.76
C LYS A 222 -12.77 3.63 20.58
N GLY A 223 -12.42 4.18 19.41
CA GLY A 223 -12.75 5.53 19.01
C GLY A 223 -11.74 6.10 18.02
N LYS A 224 -12.08 7.22 17.45
CA LYS A 224 -11.25 8.01 16.57
C LYS A 224 -10.55 9.11 17.37
N VAL A 225 -9.23 9.20 17.22
CA VAL A 225 -8.39 10.09 18.02
C VAL A 225 -7.63 11.04 17.11
N ALA A 226 -7.62 12.31 17.45
CA ALA A 226 -6.72 13.31 16.86
C ALA A 226 -5.72 13.78 17.93
N ILE A 227 -4.53 14.18 17.48
CA ILE A 227 -3.46 14.64 18.36
C ILE A 227 -3.07 16.07 17.99
N THR A 228 -2.87 16.92 19.00
CA THR A 228 -2.34 18.27 18.87
C THR A 228 -1.40 18.57 20.04
N GLY A 229 -0.47 19.53 19.85
CA GLY A 229 0.49 19.92 20.87
C GLY A 229 1.68 18.98 21.03
N LYS A 230 2.39 19.13 22.15
CA LYS A 230 3.57 18.34 22.50
C LYS A 230 3.17 17.04 23.17
N LEU A 231 3.94 15.98 22.94
CA LEU A 231 3.78 14.67 23.58
C LEU A 231 5.04 14.35 24.40
N SER A 232 4.87 13.49 25.41
CA SER A 232 6.00 13.02 26.24
C SER A 232 6.97 12.11 25.48
N VAL A 233 6.48 11.48 24.39
CA VAL A 233 7.24 10.58 23.50
C VAL A 233 7.16 11.07 22.07
N ARG A 234 7.97 10.48 21.17
CA ARG A 234 7.87 10.80 19.74
C ARG A 234 6.48 10.48 19.22
N ARG A 235 5.92 11.40 18.42
CA ARG A 235 4.56 11.28 17.89
C ARG A 235 4.30 9.95 17.18
N ALA A 236 5.24 9.50 16.36
CA ALA A 236 5.11 8.24 15.63
C ALA A 236 4.97 7.03 16.57
N ASP A 237 5.74 7.02 17.67
CA ASP A 237 5.71 5.92 18.65
C ASP A 237 4.37 5.93 19.42
N PHE A 238 3.86 7.11 19.76
CA PHE A 238 2.56 7.23 20.44
C PHE A 238 1.40 6.87 19.51
N GLU A 239 1.44 7.29 18.26
CA GLU A 239 0.44 6.89 17.27
C GLU A 239 0.43 5.37 17.04
N ALA A 240 1.60 4.71 17.05
CA ALA A 240 1.68 3.26 16.98
C ALA A 240 1.05 2.59 18.21
N GLN A 241 1.30 3.11 19.42
CA GLN A 241 0.68 2.62 20.65
C GLN A 241 -0.85 2.75 20.60
N LEU A 242 -1.38 3.90 20.15
CA LEU A 242 -2.82 4.12 19.99
C LEU A 242 -3.45 3.15 19.00
N ARG A 243 -2.82 2.92 17.84
CA ARG A 243 -3.30 1.94 16.84
C ARG A 243 -3.30 0.52 17.40
N ASN A 244 -2.25 0.14 18.14
CA ASN A 244 -2.17 -1.17 18.78
C ASN A 244 -3.23 -1.35 19.88
N ALA A 245 -3.62 -0.26 20.55
CA ALA A 245 -4.69 -0.26 21.55
C ALA A 245 -6.10 -0.18 20.94
N GLY A 246 -6.22 -0.12 19.60
CA GLY A 246 -7.48 -0.13 18.88
C GLY A 246 -8.08 1.24 18.58
N PHE A 247 -7.29 2.29 18.59
CA PHE A 247 -7.76 3.62 18.22
C PHE A 247 -7.38 3.97 16.78
N ASN A 248 -8.30 4.60 16.05
CA ASN A 248 -8.02 5.17 14.73
C ASN A 248 -7.43 6.58 14.90
N VAL A 249 -6.15 6.74 14.58
CA VAL A 249 -5.46 8.03 14.68
C VAL A 249 -5.50 8.75 13.34
N SER A 250 -6.13 9.92 13.30
CA SER A 250 -6.30 10.73 12.09
C SER A 250 -6.32 12.23 12.40
N ASN A 251 -6.45 13.06 11.37
CA ASN A 251 -6.76 14.47 11.56
C ASN A 251 -8.15 14.64 12.19
N ILE A 252 -8.35 15.76 12.92
CA ILE A 252 -9.61 16.04 13.57
C ILE A 252 -10.74 16.20 12.54
N THR A 253 -11.85 15.49 12.77
CA THR A 253 -13.08 15.50 11.97
C THR A 253 -14.27 15.45 12.91
N LYS A 254 -15.50 15.69 12.43
CA LYS A 254 -16.71 15.71 13.27
C LYS A 254 -17.01 14.37 13.99
N ASP A 255 -16.49 13.26 13.44
CA ASP A 255 -16.62 11.93 14.01
C ASP A 255 -15.43 11.53 14.92
N THR A 256 -14.53 12.48 15.25
CA THR A 256 -13.46 12.27 16.22
C THR A 256 -14.04 12.19 17.63
N ASN A 257 -13.66 11.16 18.41
CA ASN A 257 -14.12 10.96 19.77
C ASN A 257 -13.26 11.72 20.78
N TYR A 258 -11.95 11.70 20.60
CA TYR A 258 -11.02 12.32 21.53
C TYR A 258 -9.99 13.18 20.77
N LEU A 259 -9.73 14.37 21.31
CA LEU A 259 -8.57 15.19 20.94
C LEU A 259 -7.55 15.12 22.07
N ILE A 260 -6.42 14.44 21.82
CA ILE A 260 -5.30 14.43 22.76
C ILE A 260 -4.50 15.70 22.56
N THR A 261 -4.32 16.46 23.63
CA THR A 261 -3.67 17.77 23.63
C THR A 261 -2.84 17.95 24.91
N ASP A 262 -1.75 18.70 24.81
CA ASP A 262 -0.94 19.11 25.96
C ASP A 262 -1.61 20.22 26.79
N ASP A 263 -2.47 21.03 26.17
CA ASP A 263 -3.25 22.07 26.82
C ASP A 263 -4.70 22.10 26.27
N PRO A 264 -5.67 21.52 27.01
CA PRO A 264 -7.09 21.55 26.64
C PRO A 264 -7.70 22.97 26.56
N THR A 265 -7.05 23.96 27.15
CA THR A 265 -7.52 25.36 27.19
C THR A 265 -6.95 26.22 26.08
N SER A 266 -5.97 25.70 25.33
CA SER A 266 -5.29 26.45 24.28
C SER A 266 -6.24 26.87 23.14
N SER A 267 -5.97 28.02 22.54
CA SER A 267 -6.75 28.57 21.42
C SER A 267 -6.37 28.00 20.05
N SER A 268 -5.70 26.82 19.99
CA SER A 268 -5.28 26.20 18.73
C SER A 268 -6.48 25.89 17.83
N GLU A 269 -6.30 25.89 16.51
CA GLU A 269 -7.39 25.58 15.57
C GLU A 269 -8.06 24.24 15.83
N LYS A 270 -7.28 23.23 16.26
CA LYS A 270 -7.83 21.90 16.58
C LYS A 270 -8.66 21.94 17.88
N ASN A 271 -8.24 22.71 18.89
CA ASN A 271 -9.01 22.87 20.12
C ASN A 271 -10.32 23.61 19.82
N LYS A 272 -10.32 24.68 19.03
CA LYS A 272 -11.54 25.39 18.61
C LYS A 272 -12.51 24.46 17.86
N LYS A 273 -12.00 23.63 16.95
CA LYS A 273 -12.83 22.62 16.24
C LYS A 273 -13.39 21.58 17.19
N ALA A 274 -12.60 21.14 18.17
CA ALA A 274 -13.06 20.19 19.19
C ALA A 274 -14.23 20.78 20.02
N ASP A 275 -14.11 22.04 20.44
CA ASP A 275 -15.19 22.76 21.16
C ASP A 275 -16.44 22.90 20.28
N GLN A 276 -16.26 23.28 19.01
CA GLN A 276 -17.37 23.46 18.06
C GLN A 276 -18.12 22.15 17.77
N TRP A 277 -17.42 21.00 17.78
CA TRP A 277 -17.97 19.70 17.40
C TRP A 277 -18.28 18.80 18.61
N GLY A 278 -18.08 19.31 19.85
CA GLY A 278 -18.33 18.55 21.07
C GLY A 278 -17.38 17.38 21.31
N ILE A 279 -16.14 17.47 20.76
CA ILE A 279 -15.13 16.44 20.88
C ILE A 279 -14.48 16.51 22.27
N VAL A 280 -14.34 15.37 22.93
CA VAL A 280 -13.71 15.31 24.25
C VAL A 280 -12.22 15.63 24.14
N LYS A 281 -11.78 16.72 24.79
CA LYS A 281 -10.37 17.07 24.92
C LYS A 281 -9.79 16.37 26.16
N ILE A 282 -8.62 15.75 26.00
CA ILE A 282 -7.98 14.94 27.04
C ILE A 282 -6.45 15.07 26.93
N THR A 283 -5.76 15.06 28.07
CA THR A 283 -4.30 15.07 28.07
C THR A 283 -3.72 13.69 27.71
N GLU A 284 -2.44 13.64 27.33
CA GLU A 284 -1.77 12.36 27.06
C GLU A 284 -1.80 11.45 28.30
N GLU A 285 -1.55 12.01 29.48
CA GLU A 285 -1.49 11.26 30.73
C GLU A 285 -2.86 10.67 31.11
N GLU A 286 -3.92 11.48 31.02
CA GLU A 286 -5.29 11.01 31.26
C GLU A 286 -5.73 9.95 30.24
N PHE A 287 -5.33 10.13 28.97
CA PHE A 287 -5.66 9.15 27.94
C PHE A 287 -4.94 7.81 28.18
N ARG A 288 -3.65 7.86 28.54
CA ARG A 288 -2.89 6.65 28.91
C ARG A 288 -3.50 5.92 30.09
N SER A 289 -3.81 6.64 31.17
CA SER A 289 -4.42 6.06 32.37
C SER A 289 -5.78 5.40 32.10
N LYS A 290 -6.55 5.92 31.14
CA LYS A 290 -7.92 5.46 30.88
C LYS A 290 -8.02 4.36 29.82
N PHE A 291 -7.09 4.32 28.87
CA PHE A 291 -7.25 3.50 27.66
C PHE A 291 -6.05 2.64 27.26
N LEU A 292 -4.86 2.94 27.76
CA LEU A 292 -3.60 2.21 27.50
C LEU A 292 -3.11 1.50 28.76
#